data_40417152e2b00909b1b95d41c1a8f0eb
#
_entry.id   40417152e2b00909b1b95d41c1a8f0eb
#
_cell.length_a   1.000
_cell.length_b   1.000
_cell.length_c   1.000
_cell.angle_alpha   90.00
_cell.angle_beta   90.00
_cell.angle_gamma   90.00
#
_symmetry.space_group_name_H-M   'P 1'
#
loop_
_entity.id
_entity.type
_entity.pdbx_description
1 polymer ?
#
loop_
_entity_poly.entity_id
_entity_poly.type
_entity_poly.pdbx_seq_one_letter_code
_entity_poly.pdbx_strand_id
1 'polypeptide(L)'
;MSKISRRTFTGIAAASVATLSMPSISLGALPRVVVIGGGAGGATAARYIAKDSKGGVHVTLVEASKRYYTCFFSNLYLGGFRNYGSIGHNYYGLAVNRGVNVVHEWAVSVDSAAKKVNLGSGNSISYDKLVISPGIDLKYDTINGYSAEAQTHMPHAWKSGTQVQLLRNQVMNMKQGGTFVMVPPPNPYRCPPGPYERVSMIAHQFKKSNPTAKIVILDPKNKFSKQGLFMEGWQRHYPGMIEWIDADTHGGLKNVNVSNMEFETDLDTFKADAACVVPAQKAGAIAMAA
;
A
#
# COMPACT_ATOMS: atom_id res chain seq x y z
N MET A 1 -27.04 13.45 -81.60
CA MET A 1 -25.93 13.74 -80.70
C MET A 1 -25.73 15.24 -80.64
N SER A 2 -26.31 15.90 -79.63
CA SER A 2 -26.22 17.38 -79.44
C SER A 2 -24.92 17.71 -78.69
N LYS A 3 -24.08 18.56 -79.30
CA LYS A 3 -22.82 19.03 -78.76
C LYS A 3 -23.12 20.12 -77.73
N ILE A 4 -22.86 19.88 -76.45
CA ILE A 4 -22.93 20.90 -75.39
C ILE A 4 -21.79 21.88 -75.62
N SER A 5 -22.15 23.17 -75.81
CA SER A 5 -21.23 24.26 -76.04
C SER A 5 -20.52 24.65 -74.76
N ARG A 6 -19.21 25.06 -74.89
CA ARG A 6 -18.35 25.55 -73.80
C ARG A 6 -18.90 26.75 -73.03
N ARG A 7 -19.95 27.42 -73.52
CA ARG A 7 -20.57 28.57 -72.84
C ARG A 7 -21.58 28.21 -71.78
N THR A 8 -22.04 26.96 -71.70
CA THR A 8 -23.00 26.48 -70.69
C THR A 8 -22.31 26.05 -69.41
N PHE A 9 -20.97 25.90 -69.43
CA PHE A 9 -20.21 25.45 -68.23
C PHE A 9 -19.78 26.59 -67.32
N THR A 10 -19.82 27.86 -67.76
CA THR A 10 -19.39 29.03 -66.98
C THR A 10 -20.52 29.64 -66.18
N GLY A 11 -21.75 29.17 -66.28
CA GLY A 11 -22.92 29.70 -65.57
C GLY A 11 -23.30 29.00 -64.26
N ILE A 12 -22.62 27.90 -63.88
CA ILE A 12 -22.99 27.10 -62.69
C ILE A 12 -21.97 27.27 -61.56
N ALA A 13 -20.92 28.11 -61.73
CA ALA A 13 -19.86 28.28 -60.72
C ALA A 13 -20.05 29.48 -59.78
N ALA A 14 -21.25 30.05 -59.71
CA ALA A 14 -21.56 31.13 -58.76
C ALA A 14 -22.75 30.83 -57.85
N ALA A 15 -22.94 29.54 -57.48
CA ALA A 15 -23.72 29.22 -56.32
C ALA A 15 -22.82 29.43 -55.07
N SER A 16 -22.92 30.59 -54.45
CA SER A 16 -22.33 30.92 -53.17
C SER A 16 -22.65 29.81 -52.19
N VAL A 17 -21.65 28.99 -51.86
CA VAL A 17 -21.69 28.16 -50.65
C VAL A 17 -21.67 29.12 -49.48
N ALA A 18 -22.82 29.58 -49.02
CA ALA A 18 -22.99 30.12 -47.72
C ALA A 18 -22.69 28.92 -46.75
N THR A 19 -21.42 28.78 -46.39
CA THR A 19 -21.04 27.97 -45.24
C THR A 19 -21.72 28.59 -44.05
N LEU A 20 -22.88 28.04 -43.65
CA LEU A 20 -23.40 28.23 -42.32
C LEU A 20 -22.28 27.77 -41.39
N SER A 21 -21.48 28.72 -40.91
CA SER A 21 -20.62 28.51 -39.76
C SER A 21 -21.57 28.27 -38.56
N MET A 22 -22.01 27.01 -38.41
CA MET A 22 -22.55 26.59 -37.14
C MET A 22 -21.47 26.89 -36.10
N PRO A 23 -21.81 27.63 -35.03
CA PRO A 23 -20.87 27.78 -33.96
C PRO A 23 -20.51 26.35 -33.50
N SER A 24 -19.25 25.95 -33.74
CA SER A 24 -18.75 24.74 -33.12
C SER A 24 -18.83 24.99 -31.63
N ILE A 25 -19.80 24.35 -30.97
CA ILE A 25 -19.80 24.24 -29.53
C ILE A 25 -18.49 23.52 -29.23
N SER A 26 -17.45 24.27 -28.88
CA SER A 26 -16.24 23.72 -28.30
C SER A 26 -16.69 23.04 -27.02
N LEU A 27 -16.97 21.73 -27.10
CA LEU A 27 -17.06 20.91 -25.91
C LEU A 27 -15.69 21.01 -25.28
N GLY A 28 -15.56 21.85 -24.25
CA GLY A 28 -14.33 22.05 -23.51
C GLY A 28 -13.76 20.69 -23.14
N ALA A 29 -12.45 20.52 -23.22
CA ALA A 29 -11.80 19.28 -22.83
C ALA A 29 -12.28 18.86 -21.44
N LEU A 30 -12.67 17.59 -21.28
CA LEU A 30 -13.15 17.09 -19.99
C LEU A 30 -12.10 17.32 -18.90
N PRO A 31 -12.52 17.74 -17.70
CA PRO A 31 -11.61 17.92 -16.57
C PRO A 31 -10.80 16.63 -16.29
N ARG A 32 -9.53 16.80 -15.99
CA ARG A 32 -8.59 15.71 -15.73
C ARG A 32 -8.37 15.55 -14.24
N VAL A 33 -8.68 14.36 -13.73
CA VAL A 33 -8.40 13.98 -12.34
C VAL A 33 -7.27 12.99 -12.34
N VAL A 34 -6.16 13.32 -11.68
CA VAL A 34 -5.05 12.40 -11.46
C VAL A 34 -5.11 11.88 -10.02
N VAL A 35 -5.00 10.57 -9.85
CA VAL A 35 -4.91 9.90 -8.56
C VAL A 35 -3.54 9.26 -8.44
N ILE A 36 -2.76 9.62 -7.44
CA ILE A 36 -1.44 9.04 -7.15
C ILE A 36 -1.60 7.96 -6.08
N GLY A 37 -1.19 6.74 -6.40
CA GLY A 37 -1.23 5.57 -5.53
C GLY A 37 -2.46 4.71 -5.74
N GLY A 38 -2.25 3.45 -6.11
CA GLY A 38 -3.29 2.45 -6.40
C GLY A 38 -3.64 1.55 -5.22
N GLY A 39 -3.31 1.94 -4.00
CA GLY A 39 -3.74 1.24 -2.79
C GLY A 39 -5.24 1.38 -2.51
N ALA A 40 -5.69 0.95 -1.33
CA ALA A 40 -7.11 0.95 -0.96
C ALA A 40 -7.76 2.34 -1.12
N GLY A 41 -7.09 3.40 -0.70
CA GLY A 41 -7.62 4.77 -0.81
C GLY A 41 -7.69 5.24 -2.25
N GLY A 42 -6.57 5.22 -2.99
CA GLY A 42 -6.50 5.78 -4.33
C GLY A 42 -7.29 4.98 -5.37
N ALA A 43 -7.22 3.65 -5.34
CA ALA A 43 -8.02 2.81 -6.24
C ALA A 43 -9.53 3.01 -6.00
N THR A 44 -9.94 3.17 -4.73
CA THR A 44 -11.33 3.49 -4.39
C THR A 44 -11.71 4.88 -4.89
N ALA A 45 -10.87 5.89 -4.65
CA ALA A 45 -11.12 7.25 -5.16
C ALA A 45 -11.26 7.25 -6.69
N ALA A 46 -10.30 6.66 -7.41
CA ALA A 46 -10.35 6.56 -8.88
C ALA A 46 -11.64 5.89 -9.37
N ARG A 47 -12.03 4.78 -8.72
CA ARG A 47 -13.26 4.05 -9.05
C ARG A 47 -14.51 4.91 -8.91
N TYR A 48 -14.66 5.59 -7.78
CA TYR A 48 -15.87 6.34 -7.51
C TYR A 48 -15.92 7.65 -8.29
N ILE A 49 -14.82 8.34 -8.47
CA ILE A 49 -14.75 9.53 -9.34
C ILE A 49 -15.16 9.16 -10.76
N ALA A 50 -14.60 8.09 -11.33
CA ALA A 50 -14.97 7.65 -12.68
C ALA A 50 -16.43 7.20 -12.77
N LYS A 51 -16.93 6.48 -11.76
CA LYS A 51 -18.33 6.00 -11.72
C LYS A 51 -19.33 7.17 -11.63
N ASP A 52 -19.09 8.08 -10.67
CA ASP A 52 -20.09 9.06 -10.30
C ASP A 52 -20.11 10.28 -11.23
N SER A 53 -18.96 10.55 -11.92
CA SER A 53 -18.89 11.55 -12.99
C SER A 53 -19.63 11.15 -14.27
N LYS A 54 -20.02 9.88 -14.42
CA LYS A 54 -20.76 9.37 -15.61
C LYS A 54 -20.08 9.75 -16.94
N GLY A 55 -18.74 9.75 -16.97
CA GLY A 55 -17.95 10.14 -18.13
C GLY A 55 -17.67 11.65 -18.24
N GLY A 56 -18.08 12.45 -17.24
CA GLY A 56 -17.82 13.90 -17.20
C GLY A 56 -16.40 14.30 -16.83
N VAL A 57 -15.50 13.35 -16.50
CA VAL A 57 -14.08 13.63 -16.22
C VAL A 57 -13.18 12.51 -16.76
N HIS A 58 -11.95 12.86 -17.10
CA HIS A 58 -10.90 11.89 -17.37
C HIS A 58 -10.17 11.55 -16.07
N VAL A 59 -10.18 10.28 -15.66
CA VAL A 59 -9.47 9.80 -14.47
C VAL A 59 -8.22 9.04 -14.87
N THR A 60 -7.05 9.46 -14.35
CA THR A 60 -5.79 8.74 -14.49
C THR A 60 -5.31 8.29 -13.12
N LEU A 61 -5.05 7.00 -12.97
CA LEU A 61 -4.42 6.41 -11.78
C LEU A 61 -2.94 6.16 -12.08
N VAL A 62 -2.05 6.79 -11.29
CA VAL A 62 -0.60 6.57 -11.35
C VAL A 62 -0.21 5.62 -10.21
N GLU A 63 0.25 4.42 -10.57
CA GLU A 63 0.65 3.39 -9.61
C GLU A 63 1.79 2.54 -10.20
N ALA A 64 2.93 2.53 -9.53
CA ALA A 64 4.12 1.83 -10.02
C ALA A 64 3.93 0.31 -10.12
N SER A 65 3.19 -0.28 -9.19
CA SER A 65 2.99 -1.72 -9.13
C SER A 65 1.84 -2.18 -10.02
N LYS A 66 2.03 -3.28 -10.73
CA LYS A 66 0.94 -3.89 -11.53
C LYS A 66 -0.10 -4.60 -10.67
N ARG A 67 0.22 -4.87 -9.40
CA ARG A 67 -0.69 -5.50 -8.43
C ARG A 67 -0.55 -4.84 -7.07
N TYR A 68 -1.68 -4.59 -6.45
CA TYR A 68 -1.76 -4.17 -5.06
C TYR A 68 -2.05 -5.38 -4.18
N TYR A 69 -1.22 -5.60 -3.17
CA TYR A 69 -1.47 -6.59 -2.12
C TYR A 69 -2.01 -5.88 -0.89
N THR A 70 -3.17 -6.32 -0.41
CA THR A 70 -3.83 -5.67 0.72
C THR A 70 -3.06 -5.91 2.02
N CYS A 71 -2.87 -4.87 2.83
CA CYS A 71 -2.35 -5.03 4.19
C CYS A 71 -3.41 -5.65 5.12
N PHE A 72 -4.65 -5.22 5.00
CA PHE A 72 -5.78 -5.94 5.59
C PHE A 72 -5.91 -7.32 4.91
N PHE A 73 -6.30 -8.34 5.69
CA PHE A 73 -6.24 -9.75 5.34
C PHE A 73 -4.84 -10.37 5.23
N SER A 74 -3.73 -9.60 5.32
CA SER A 74 -2.37 -10.16 5.33
C SER A 74 -2.13 -11.02 6.57
N ASN A 75 -2.73 -10.66 7.70
CA ASN A 75 -2.66 -11.48 8.92
C ASN A 75 -3.40 -12.83 8.74
N LEU A 76 -4.50 -12.88 7.99
CA LEU A 76 -5.18 -14.14 7.64
C LEU A 76 -4.31 -15.04 6.74
N TYR A 77 -3.49 -14.44 5.86
CA TYR A 77 -2.50 -15.19 5.09
C TYR A 77 -1.41 -15.77 6.02
N LEU A 78 -0.91 -14.99 6.98
CA LEU A 78 0.06 -15.48 7.98
C LEU A 78 -0.50 -16.62 8.83
N GLY A 79 -1.77 -16.53 9.21
CA GLY A 79 -2.48 -17.57 9.95
C GLY A 79 -2.95 -18.78 9.13
N GLY A 80 -2.72 -18.80 7.82
CA GLY A 80 -3.11 -19.92 6.96
C GLY A 80 -4.58 -19.95 6.54
N PHE A 81 -5.36 -18.91 6.81
CA PHE A 81 -6.79 -18.79 6.44
C PHE A 81 -7.02 -18.30 5.01
N ARG A 82 -5.99 -17.70 4.39
CA ARG A 82 -6.01 -17.24 3.01
C ARG A 82 -4.72 -17.62 2.28
N ASN A 83 -4.81 -17.82 0.98
CA ASN A 83 -3.61 -17.90 0.14
C ASN A 83 -3.19 -16.50 -0.34
N TYR A 84 -1.92 -16.33 -0.73
CA TYR A 84 -1.33 -15.06 -1.12
C TYR A 84 -2.03 -14.42 -2.33
N GLY A 85 -2.43 -15.23 -3.31
CA GLY A 85 -3.13 -14.75 -4.50
C GLY A 85 -4.46 -14.05 -4.20
N SER A 86 -5.14 -14.50 -3.12
CA SER A 86 -6.46 -13.95 -2.74
C SER A 86 -6.43 -12.54 -2.15
N ILE A 87 -5.25 -12.05 -1.74
CA ILE A 87 -5.06 -10.69 -1.23
C ILE A 87 -4.41 -9.76 -2.25
N GLY A 88 -4.15 -10.25 -3.46
CA GLY A 88 -3.55 -9.51 -4.57
C GLY A 88 -4.58 -9.09 -5.61
N HIS A 89 -4.65 -7.79 -5.92
CA HIS A 89 -5.60 -7.20 -6.86
C HIS A 89 -4.86 -6.47 -7.99
N ASN A 90 -5.34 -6.62 -9.22
CA ASN A 90 -4.88 -5.84 -10.37
C ASN A 90 -5.83 -4.66 -10.64
N TYR A 91 -5.47 -3.83 -11.59
CA TYR A 91 -6.23 -2.63 -11.95
C TYR A 91 -7.11 -2.80 -13.20
N TYR A 92 -7.18 -4.04 -13.75
CA TYR A 92 -7.95 -4.32 -14.97
C TYR A 92 -9.41 -3.88 -14.87
N GLY A 93 -10.08 -4.17 -13.74
CA GLY A 93 -11.45 -3.75 -13.52
C GLY A 93 -11.66 -2.23 -13.47
N LEU A 94 -10.65 -1.46 -13.03
CA LEU A 94 -10.69 0.00 -13.11
C LEU A 94 -10.57 0.50 -14.55
N ALA A 95 -9.62 -0.07 -15.30
CA ALA A 95 -9.41 0.31 -16.69
C ALA A 95 -10.62 -0.06 -17.56
N VAL A 96 -11.05 -1.32 -17.57
CA VAL A 96 -12.07 -1.82 -18.50
C VAL A 96 -13.48 -1.43 -18.09
N ASN A 97 -13.84 -1.57 -16.80
CA ASN A 97 -15.22 -1.36 -16.36
C ASN A 97 -15.51 0.10 -15.96
N ARG A 98 -14.48 0.95 -15.81
CA ARG A 98 -14.63 2.34 -15.36
C ARG A 98 -13.94 3.37 -16.26
N GLY A 99 -13.22 2.95 -17.29
CA GLY A 99 -12.51 3.85 -18.18
C GLY A 99 -11.38 4.62 -17.51
N VAL A 100 -10.85 4.12 -16.38
CA VAL A 100 -9.70 4.74 -15.70
C VAL A 100 -8.44 4.46 -16.50
N ASN A 101 -7.71 5.52 -16.89
CA ASN A 101 -6.39 5.37 -17.48
C ASN A 101 -5.39 4.97 -16.38
N VAL A 102 -4.82 3.76 -16.44
CA VAL A 102 -3.86 3.26 -15.44
C VAL A 102 -2.44 3.39 -15.99
N VAL A 103 -1.62 4.19 -15.32
CA VAL A 103 -0.21 4.43 -15.66
C VAL A 103 0.67 3.73 -14.63
N HIS A 104 1.39 2.70 -15.06
CA HIS A 104 2.29 1.93 -14.21
C HIS A 104 3.68 2.55 -14.13
N GLU A 105 3.77 3.70 -13.42
CA GLU A 105 5.00 4.42 -13.16
C GLU A 105 5.01 5.02 -11.76
N TRP A 106 6.22 5.40 -11.29
CA TRP A 106 6.38 6.20 -10.08
C TRP A 106 6.03 7.66 -10.35
N ALA A 107 5.15 8.25 -9.54
CA ALA A 107 5.02 9.69 -9.42
C ALA A 107 6.17 10.18 -8.53
N VAL A 108 7.10 10.96 -9.09
CA VAL A 108 8.32 11.39 -8.38
C VAL A 108 8.20 12.78 -7.78
N SER A 109 7.39 13.65 -8.37
CA SER A 109 7.09 14.98 -7.83
C SER A 109 5.77 15.52 -8.37
N VAL A 110 5.28 16.57 -7.70
CA VAL A 110 4.10 17.35 -8.12
C VAL A 110 4.52 18.80 -8.31
N ASP A 111 4.27 19.35 -9.50
CA ASP A 111 4.31 20.79 -9.75
C ASP A 111 2.89 21.34 -9.59
N SER A 112 2.61 21.90 -8.43
CA SER A 112 1.28 22.43 -8.11
C SER A 112 0.95 23.72 -8.87
N ALA A 113 1.95 24.53 -9.26
CA ALA A 113 1.77 25.74 -10.03
C ALA A 113 1.44 25.43 -11.49
N ALA A 114 2.18 24.52 -12.13
CA ALA A 114 1.92 24.05 -13.48
C ALA A 114 0.82 22.97 -13.56
N LYS A 115 0.32 22.49 -12.42
CA LYS A 115 -0.64 21.36 -12.30
C LYS A 115 -0.17 20.14 -13.07
N LYS A 116 1.03 19.66 -12.76
CA LYS A 116 1.64 18.48 -13.38
C LYS A 116 2.12 17.49 -12.32
N VAL A 117 1.94 16.20 -12.61
CA VAL A 117 2.58 15.10 -11.90
C VAL A 117 3.76 14.63 -12.76
N ASN A 118 4.97 14.68 -12.23
CA ASN A 118 6.16 14.21 -12.91
C ASN A 118 6.39 12.72 -12.60
N LEU A 119 6.73 11.96 -13.64
CA LEU A 119 6.91 10.51 -13.59
C LEU A 119 8.39 10.14 -13.60
N GLY A 120 8.69 8.94 -13.13
CA GLY A 120 10.06 8.40 -13.10
C GLY A 120 10.72 8.26 -14.47
N SER A 121 9.94 8.14 -15.54
CA SER A 121 10.41 8.16 -16.94
C SER A 121 10.86 9.53 -17.45
N GLY A 122 10.62 10.60 -16.70
CA GLY A 122 10.81 12.00 -17.14
C GLY A 122 9.58 12.60 -17.83
N ASN A 123 8.53 11.82 -18.09
CA ASN A 123 7.26 12.32 -18.60
C ASN A 123 6.46 13.05 -17.50
N SER A 124 5.44 13.80 -17.89
CA SER A 124 4.51 14.41 -16.94
C SER A 124 3.05 14.26 -17.36
N ILE A 125 2.15 14.25 -16.38
CA ILE A 125 0.70 14.19 -16.59
C ILE A 125 0.09 15.47 -16.02
N SER A 126 -0.61 16.22 -16.88
CA SER A 126 -1.33 17.43 -16.44
C SER A 126 -2.65 17.04 -15.76
N TYR A 127 -3.06 17.82 -14.76
CA TYR A 127 -4.30 17.62 -14.02
C TYR A 127 -5.05 18.92 -13.76
N ASP A 128 -6.34 18.81 -13.55
CA ASP A 128 -7.19 19.92 -13.06
C ASP A 128 -7.49 19.73 -11.57
N LYS A 129 -7.61 18.46 -11.14
CA LYS A 129 -7.69 18.04 -9.74
C LYS A 129 -6.74 16.87 -9.48
N LEU A 130 -6.16 16.84 -8.28
CA LEU A 130 -5.20 15.81 -7.85
C LEU A 130 -5.68 15.16 -6.56
N VAL A 131 -5.59 13.83 -6.51
CA VAL A 131 -5.76 13.02 -5.29
C VAL A 131 -4.43 12.36 -4.98
N ILE A 132 -3.89 12.59 -3.78
CA ILE A 132 -2.62 12.02 -3.33
C ILE A 132 -2.91 10.94 -2.29
N SER A 133 -2.63 9.68 -2.63
CA SER A 133 -2.90 8.51 -1.79
C SER A 133 -1.73 7.52 -1.75
N PRO A 134 -0.51 7.97 -1.38
CA PRO A 134 0.71 7.17 -1.48
C PRO A 134 0.82 6.08 -0.42
N GLY A 135 -0.09 6.03 0.56
CA GLY A 135 0.00 5.16 1.71
C GLY A 135 1.04 5.63 2.72
N ILE A 136 1.62 4.68 3.45
CA ILE A 136 2.64 4.94 4.48
C ILE A 136 4.04 4.64 3.96
N ASP A 137 5.01 5.25 4.65
CA ASP A 137 6.41 4.87 4.62
C ASP A 137 6.92 4.60 6.04
N LEU A 138 8.12 4.02 6.16
CA LEU A 138 8.72 3.63 7.44
C LEU A 138 9.93 4.50 7.75
N LYS A 139 10.10 4.82 9.03
CA LYS A 139 11.25 5.55 9.57
C LYS A 139 12.24 4.53 10.15
N TYR A 140 13.07 3.94 9.29
CA TYR A 140 14.02 2.89 9.69
C TYR A 140 15.02 3.37 10.76
N ASP A 141 15.37 4.63 10.73
CA ASP A 141 16.27 5.32 11.68
C ASP A 141 15.74 5.43 13.11
N THR A 142 14.49 5.03 13.35
CA THR A 142 13.87 5.07 14.70
C THR A 142 14.18 3.83 15.55
N ILE A 143 14.82 2.83 14.99
CA ILE A 143 15.27 1.63 15.72
C ILE A 143 16.76 1.45 15.41
N ASN A 144 17.60 1.61 16.45
CA ASN A 144 19.04 1.45 16.31
C ASN A 144 19.38 0.02 15.81
N GLY A 145 20.31 -0.08 14.87
CA GLY A 145 20.70 -1.35 14.23
C GLY A 145 19.72 -1.90 13.18
N TYR A 146 18.56 -1.26 12.97
CA TYR A 146 17.56 -1.69 11.99
C TYR A 146 17.49 -0.71 10.80
N SER A 147 18.03 -1.12 9.67
CA SER A 147 18.02 -0.35 8.42
C SER A 147 16.96 -0.82 7.42
N ALA A 148 16.89 -0.15 6.27
CA ALA A 148 16.05 -0.61 5.17
C ALA A 148 16.49 -1.99 4.62
N GLU A 149 17.77 -2.32 4.68
CA GLU A 149 18.33 -3.62 4.29
C GLU A 149 17.97 -4.70 5.32
N ALA A 150 17.93 -4.36 6.61
CA ALA A 150 17.56 -5.27 7.69
C ALA A 150 16.21 -5.97 7.48
N GLN A 151 15.28 -5.31 6.77
CA GLN A 151 13.98 -5.89 6.44
C GLN A 151 14.04 -7.18 5.59
N THR A 152 15.17 -7.48 4.97
CA THR A 152 15.37 -8.73 4.22
C THR A 152 15.63 -9.93 5.13
N HIS A 153 15.99 -9.69 6.38
CA HIS A 153 16.23 -10.69 7.43
C HIS A 153 15.17 -10.64 8.52
N MET A 154 14.80 -9.45 8.96
CA MET A 154 13.76 -9.18 9.94
C MET A 154 12.63 -8.37 9.29
N PRO A 155 11.68 -9.01 8.59
CA PRO A 155 10.67 -8.28 7.83
C PRO A 155 9.74 -7.48 8.72
N HIS A 156 9.40 -6.26 8.29
CA HIS A 156 8.30 -5.51 8.90
C HIS A 156 6.93 -6.06 8.50
N ALA A 157 6.79 -6.60 7.28
CA ALA A 157 5.54 -7.12 6.71
C ALA A 157 4.31 -6.18 6.90
N TRP A 158 4.56 -4.86 7.04
CA TRP A 158 3.54 -3.83 7.25
C TRP A 158 3.10 -3.14 5.95
N LYS A 159 4.01 -3.04 4.99
CA LYS A 159 3.69 -2.83 3.57
C LYS A 159 3.59 -4.22 2.95
N SER A 160 2.39 -4.55 2.43
CA SER A 160 2.14 -5.88 1.88
C SER A 160 2.95 -6.15 0.60
N GLY A 161 3.04 -7.38 0.22
CA GLY A 161 3.85 -7.85 -0.88
C GLY A 161 4.87 -8.90 -0.41
N THR A 162 6.08 -8.85 -0.95
CA THR A 162 7.17 -9.82 -0.66
C THR A 162 7.52 -9.91 0.83
N GLN A 163 7.38 -8.83 1.58
CA GLN A 163 7.61 -8.78 3.02
C GLN A 163 6.69 -9.74 3.81
N VAL A 164 5.43 -9.85 3.40
CA VAL A 164 4.47 -10.76 4.07
C VAL A 164 4.79 -12.21 3.73
N GLN A 165 5.26 -12.49 2.50
CA GLN A 165 5.70 -13.83 2.09
C GLN A 165 6.97 -14.24 2.85
N LEU A 166 7.94 -13.32 2.99
CA LEU A 166 9.16 -13.55 3.74
C LEU A 166 8.84 -13.89 5.20
N LEU A 167 8.00 -13.09 5.86
CA LEU A 167 7.58 -13.36 7.23
C LEU A 167 6.90 -14.72 7.37
N ARG A 168 5.98 -15.06 6.44
CA ARG A 168 5.33 -16.36 6.47
C ARG A 168 6.33 -17.51 6.32
N ASN A 169 7.29 -17.39 5.41
CA ASN A 169 8.31 -18.41 5.22
C ASN A 169 9.16 -18.61 6.47
N GLN A 170 9.54 -17.52 7.16
CA GLN A 170 10.27 -17.63 8.43
C GLN A 170 9.44 -18.30 9.51
N VAL A 171 8.17 -17.92 9.67
CA VAL A 171 7.25 -18.52 10.65
C VAL A 171 7.07 -20.02 10.38
N MET A 172 6.88 -20.41 9.11
CA MET A 172 6.64 -21.81 8.75
C MET A 172 7.88 -22.71 8.86
N ASN A 173 9.08 -22.12 8.71
CA ASN A 173 10.35 -22.84 8.78
C ASN A 173 11.08 -22.66 10.11
N MET A 174 10.45 -22.00 11.10
CA MET A 174 11.05 -21.81 12.40
C MET A 174 11.28 -23.19 13.09
N LYS A 175 12.44 -23.38 13.71
CA LYS A 175 12.75 -24.62 14.42
C LYS A 175 11.73 -24.92 15.53
N GLN A 176 11.55 -26.20 15.86
CA GLN A 176 10.67 -26.61 16.96
C GLN A 176 11.14 -25.98 18.29
N GLY A 177 10.20 -25.41 19.02
CA GLY A 177 10.49 -24.70 20.27
C GLY A 177 11.18 -23.34 20.09
N GLY A 178 11.31 -22.86 18.86
CA GLY A 178 11.94 -21.56 18.55
C GLY A 178 11.14 -20.36 19.07
N THR A 179 11.80 -19.21 19.09
CA THR A 179 11.21 -17.93 19.54
C THR A 179 10.95 -17.00 18.37
N PHE A 180 9.72 -16.52 18.28
CA PHE A 180 9.32 -15.43 17.40
C PHE A 180 9.27 -14.11 18.17
N VAL A 181 9.96 -13.08 17.69
CA VAL A 181 9.91 -11.74 18.30
C VAL A 181 9.10 -10.79 17.44
N MET A 182 8.14 -10.11 18.05
CA MET A 182 7.37 -9.01 17.46
C MET A 182 7.76 -7.70 18.09
N VAL A 183 8.21 -6.73 17.28
CA VAL A 183 8.39 -5.34 17.69
C VAL A 183 7.28 -4.50 17.02
N PRO A 184 6.21 -4.14 17.76
CA PRO A 184 5.17 -3.25 17.24
C PRO A 184 5.71 -1.82 17.00
N PRO A 185 5.07 -1.04 16.13
CA PRO A 185 5.45 0.36 15.95
C PRO A 185 4.99 1.23 17.13
N PRO A 186 5.68 2.34 17.44
CA PRO A 186 5.17 3.36 18.35
C PRO A 186 4.00 4.12 17.74
N ASN A 187 3.19 4.78 18.58
CA ASN A 187 2.10 5.65 18.10
C ASN A 187 2.65 6.96 17.49
N PRO A 188 1.94 7.52 16.47
CA PRO A 188 0.77 6.98 15.76
C PRO A 188 1.16 6.02 14.64
N TYR A 189 0.32 5.03 14.37
CA TYR A 189 0.54 4.09 13.27
C TYR A 189 -0.77 3.56 12.68
N ARG A 190 -0.70 3.04 11.45
CA ARG A 190 -1.83 2.43 10.76
C ARG A 190 -2.21 1.11 11.42
N CYS A 191 -3.52 0.87 11.63
CA CYS A 191 -4.08 -0.37 12.15
C CYS A 191 -3.62 -0.71 13.59
N PRO A 192 -4.04 0.05 14.62
CA PRO A 192 -3.59 -0.16 15.99
C PRO A 192 -3.72 -1.58 16.57
N PRO A 193 -4.75 -2.40 16.27
CA PRO A 193 -4.80 -3.78 16.73
C PRO A 193 -3.93 -4.74 15.89
N GLY A 194 -3.45 -4.31 14.73
CA GLY A 194 -2.79 -5.16 13.73
C GLY A 194 -1.60 -5.98 14.19
N PRO A 195 -0.66 -5.46 15.01
CA PRO A 195 0.47 -6.24 15.54
C PRO A 195 0.01 -7.42 16.40
N TYR A 196 -0.97 -7.19 17.25
CA TYR A 196 -1.49 -8.19 18.21
C TYR A 196 -2.39 -9.22 17.51
N GLU A 197 -3.15 -8.81 16.49
CA GLU A 197 -3.84 -9.72 15.57
C GLU A 197 -2.83 -10.60 14.83
N ARG A 198 -1.71 -10.02 14.35
CA ARG A 198 -0.64 -10.77 13.68
C ARG A 198 -0.06 -11.85 14.58
N VAL A 199 0.26 -11.51 15.82
CA VAL A 199 0.74 -12.46 16.83
C VAL A 199 -0.30 -13.56 17.07
N SER A 200 -1.58 -13.22 17.19
CA SER A 200 -2.65 -14.20 17.36
C SER A 200 -2.75 -15.17 16.17
N MET A 201 -2.57 -14.67 14.94
CA MET A 201 -2.59 -15.50 13.72
C MET A 201 -1.35 -16.41 13.63
N ILE A 202 -0.18 -15.91 14.03
CA ILE A 202 1.05 -16.71 14.10
C ILE A 202 0.93 -17.77 15.20
N ALA A 203 0.42 -17.41 16.37
CA ALA A 203 0.15 -18.35 17.45
C ALA A 203 -0.83 -19.46 17.04
N HIS A 204 -1.87 -19.10 16.27
CA HIS A 204 -2.78 -20.09 15.69
C HIS A 204 -2.06 -21.07 14.76
N GLN A 205 -1.11 -20.60 13.97
CA GLN A 205 -0.27 -21.46 13.12
C GLN A 205 0.64 -22.33 13.97
N PHE A 206 1.33 -21.77 14.97
CA PHE A 206 2.24 -22.51 15.86
C PHE A 206 1.52 -23.56 16.68
N LYS A 207 0.31 -23.29 17.18
CA LYS A 207 -0.48 -24.29 17.90
C LYS A 207 -0.62 -25.62 17.13
N LYS A 208 -0.59 -25.56 15.79
CA LYS A 208 -0.70 -26.72 14.91
C LYS A 208 0.64 -27.31 14.51
N SER A 209 1.63 -26.45 14.19
CA SER A 209 2.89 -26.87 13.56
C SER A 209 4.10 -26.82 14.48
N ASN A 210 4.05 -26.03 15.57
CA ASN A 210 5.16 -25.82 16.50
C ASN A 210 4.63 -25.46 17.90
N PRO A 211 3.95 -26.39 18.61
CA PRO A 211 3.20 -26.09 19.84
C PRO A 211 4.08 -25.66 21.03
N THR A 212 5.38 -25.89 20.97
CA THR A 212 6.35 -25.46 21.97
C THR A 212 7.03 -24.13 21.67
N ALA A 213 6.72 -23.52 20.51
CA ALA A 213 7.22 -22.20 20.14
C ALA A 213 6.79 -21.12 21.13
N LYS A 214 7.64 -20.08 21.25
CA LYS A 214 7.36 -18.89 22.04
C LYS A 214 7.20 -17.67 21.14
N ILE A 215 6.37 -16.75 21.57
CA ILE A 215 6.18 -15.45 20.93
C ILE A 215 6.41 -14.39 22.00
N VAL A 216 7.40 -13.52 21.77
CA VAL A 216 7.69 -12.37 22.62
C VAL A 216 7.32 -11.10 21.87
N ILE A 217 6.56 -10.22 22.52
CA ILE A 217 6.22 -8.91 21.99
C ILE A 217 6.99 -7.88 22.81
N LEU A 218 7.98 -7.22 22.19
CA LEU A 218 8.71 -6.10 22.78
C LEU A 218 8.00 -4.82 22.36
N ASP A 219 7.06 -4.36 23.17
CA ASP A 219 6.18 -3.26 22.83
C ASP A 219 6.76 -1.92 23.29
N PRO A 220 7.00 -0.94 22.38
CA PRO A 220 7.44 0.39 22.78
C PRO A 220 6.34 1.22 23.47
N LYS A 221 5.27 0.58 23.92
CA LYS A 221 4.10 1.20 24.57
C LYS A 221 3.70 0.42 25.82
N ASN A 222 3.13 1.13 26.80
CA ASN A 222 2.59 0.53 28.03
C ASN A 222 1.12 0.09 27.91
N LYS A 223 0.51 0.38 26.76
CA LYS A 223 -0.89 0.00 26.46
C LYS A 223 -1.05 -0.18 24.96
N PHE A 224 -1.99 -1.04 24.56
CA PHE A 224 -2.33 -1.21 23.18
C PHE A 224 -3.84 -1.36 22.93
N SER A 225 -4.25 -1.17 21.68
CA SER A 225 -5.64 -1.22 21.27
C SER A 225 -6.27 -2.59 21.53
N LYS A 226 -7.40 -2.63 22.25
CA LYS A 226 -8.15 -3.84 22.59
C LYS A 226 -7.37 -4.83 23.48
N GLN A 227 -6.44 -4.32 24.28
CA GLN A 227 -5.52 -5.14 25.11
C GLN A 227 -6.24 -6.22 25.91
N GLY A 228 -7.28 -5.87 26.67
CA GLY A 228 -8.01 -6.85 27.49
C GLY A 228 -8.56 -8.04 26.70
N LEU A 229 -9.13 -7.78 25.52
CA LEU A 229 -9.65 -8.84 24.66
C LEU A 229 -8.56 -9.75 24.09
N PHE A 230 -7.41 -9.17 23.70
CA PHE A 230 -6.28 -9.95 23.23
C PHE A 230 -5.67 -10.81 24.34
N MET A 231 -5.44 -10.23 25.52
CA MET A 231 -4.87 -10.95 26.68
C MET A 231 -5.78 -12.12 27.11
N GLU A 232 -7.10 -11.88 27.19
CA GLU A 232 -8.06 -12.95 27.49
C GLU A 232 -8.03 -14.05 26.41
N GLY A 233 -8.04 -13.65 25.13
CA GLY A 233 -8.00 -14.58 24.01
C GLY A 233 -6.71 -15.41 23.98
N TRP A 234 -5.56 -14.80 24.25
CA TRP A 234 -4.27 -15.50 24.32
C TRP A 234 -4.22 -16.50 25.49
N GLN A 235 -4.69 -16.08 26.66
CA GLN A 235 -4.75 -16.97 27.83
C GLN A 235 -5.66 -18.18 27.56
N ARG A 236 -6.79 -17.98 26.87
CA ARG A 236 -7.76 -19.03 26.56
C ARG A 236 -7.26 -19.99 25.46
N HIS A 237 -6.65 -19.47 24.41
CA HIS A 237 -6.38 -20.25 23.19
C HIS A 237 -4.91 -20.65 23.02
N TYR A 238 -3.98 -19.90 23.61
CA TYR A 238 -2.53 -20.07 23.49
C TYR A 238 -1.81 -19.90 24.84
N PRO A 239 -2.26 -20.61 25.90
CA PRO A 239 -1.71 -20.44 27.24
C PRO A 239 -0.20 -20.68 27.25
N GLY A 240 0.55 -19.71 27.81
CA GLY A 240 2.00 -19.79 27.94
C GLY A 240 2.81 -19.68 26.63
N MET A 241 2.16 -19.44 25.48
CA MET A 241 2.86 -19.28 24.18
C MET A 241 3.24 -17.82 23.91
N ILE A 242 2.42 -16.85 24.31
CA ILE A 242 2.59 -15.44 23.99
C ILE A 242 2.92 -14.67 25.28
N GLU A 243 4.02 -13.94 25.23
CA GLU A 243 4.45 -13.00 26.25
C GLU A 243 4.46 -11.59 25.69
N TRP A 244 3.75 -10.67 26.32
CA TRP A 244 3.76 -9.27 26.00
C TRP A 244 4.52 -8.50 27.08
N ILE A 245 5.58 -7.81 26.68
CA ILE A 245 6.47 -7.05 27.55
C ILE A 245 6.33 -5.58 27.13
N ASP A 246 5.80 -4.76 28.01
CA ASP A 246 5.59 -3.34 27.79
C ASP A 246 6.88 -2.53 27.93
N ALA A 247 6.82 -1.25 27.51
CA ALA A 247 7.97 -0.36 27.48
C ALA A 247 8.61 -0.14 28.86
N ASP A 248 7.81 -0.04 29.93
CA ASP A 248 8.33 0.16 31.29
C ASP A 248 9.02 -1.09 31.79
N THR A 249 8.49 -2.28 31.44
CA THR A 249 9.05 -3.58 31.85
C THR A 249 10.39 -3.85 31.17
N HIS A 250 10.52 -3.65 29.84
CA HIS A 250 11.80 -3.91 29.16
C HIS A 250 12.74 -2.71 29.09
N GLY A 251 12.31 -1.52 29.56
CA GLY A 251 13.13 -0.30 29.63
C GLY A 251 13.47 0.35 28.28
N GLY A 252 12.91 -0.15 27.19
CA GLY A 252 13.14 0.34 25.83
C GLY A 252 14.06 -0.57 24.98
N LEU A 253 13.76 -0.65 23.68
CA LEU A 253 14.62 -1.34 22.72
C LEU A 253 15.82 -0.45 22.38
N LYS A 254 17.03 -0.88 22.75
CA LYS A 254 18.28 -0.12 22.58
C LYS A 254 18.93 -0.37 21.23
N ASN A 255 18.94 -1.64 20.80
CA ASN A 255 19.60 -2.05 19.58
C ASN A 255 18.99 -3.33 19.02
N VAL A 256 19.07 -3.47 17.70
CA VAL A 256 18.73 -4.70 16.98
C VAL A 256 19.98 -5.19 16.25
N ASN A 257 20.47 -6.35 16.64
CA ASN A 257 21.54 -7.02 15.93
C ASN A 257 20.92 -7.98 14.90
N VAL A 258 20.86 -7.54 13.65
CA VAL A 258 20.19 -8.27 12.57
C VAL A 258 20.91 -9.59 12.26
N SER A 259 22.24 -9.60 12.31
CA SER A 259 23.06 -10.78 11.98
C SER A 259 22.88 -11.91 12.97
N ASN A 260 22.70 -11.57 14.25
CA ASN A 260 22.53 -12.54 15.33
C ASN A 260 21.06 -12.80 15.68
N MET A 261 20.13 -12.05 15.08
CA MET A 261 18.70 -12.07 15.43
C MET A 261 18.45 -11.72 16.92
N GLU A 262 19.13 -10.69 17.43
CA GLU A 262 19.09 -10.28 18.83
C GLU A 262 18.48 -8.88 19.00
N PHE A 263 17.76 -8.72 20.11
CA PHE A 263 17.06 -7.49 20.50
C PHE A 263 17.55 -7.09 21.91
N GLU A 264 18.37 -6.08 21.99
CA GLU A 264 18.93 -5.55 23.22
C GLU A 264 17.95 -4.53 23.83
N THR A 265 17.61 -4.72 25.09
CA THR A 265 16.78 -3.81 25.89
C THR A 265 17.57 -3.33 27.11
N ASP A 266 17.01 -2.45 27.96
CA ASP A 266 17.67 -2.05 29.21
C ASP A 266 17.81 -3.19 30.20
N LEU A 267 16.92 -4.18 30.15
CA LEU A 267 16.86 -5.26 31.14
C LEU A 267 17.43 -6.58 30.65
N ASP A 268 17.29 -6.89 29.36
CA ASP A 268 17.68 -8.20 28.82
C ASP A 268 17.97 -8.14 27.29
N THR A 269 18.59 -9.23 26.79
CA THR A 269 18.80 -9.45 25.36
C THR A 269 17.97 -10.65 24.90
N PHE A 270 17.01 -10.39 24.03
CA PHE A 270 16.11 -11.40 23.47
C PHE A 270 16.67 -11.92 22.13
N LYS A 271 16.76 -13.25 22.01
CA LYS A 271 17.18 -13.90 20.78
C LYS A 271 15.99 -14.49 20.04
N ALA A 272 15.88 -14.22 18.74
CA ALA A 272 14.79 -14.72 17.90
C ALA A 272 15.29 -15.76 16.89
N ASP A 273 14.39 -16.68 16.51
CA ASP A 273 14.55 -17.57 15.37
C ASP A 273 13.78 -17.05 14.13
N ALA A 274 12.78 -16.24 14.38
CA ALA A 274 12.07 -15.45 13.38
C ALA A 274 11.58 -14.14 14.02
N ALA A 275 11.47 -13.06 13.23
CA ALA A 275 11.08 -11.77 13.79
C ALA A 275 10.23 -10.93 12.84
N CYS A 276 9.41 -10.06 13.41
CA CYS A 276 8.70 -9.01 12.69
C CYS A 276 8.95 -7.68 13.38
N VAL A 277 9.72 -6.79 12.74
CA VAL A 277 10.10 -5.50 13.28
C VAL A 277 9.41 -4.39 12.49
N VAL A 278 8.56 -3.62 13.15
CA VAL A 278 7.80 -2.54 12.49
C VAL A 278 8.25 -1.17 13.01
N PRO A 279 9.05 -0.43 12.24
CA PRO A 279 9.47 0.93 12.62
C PRO A 279 8.30 1.92 12.71
N ALA A 280 8.57 3.10 13.25
CA ALA A 280 7.66 4.23 13.21
C ALA A 280 7.25 4.57 11.78
N GLN A 281 6.06 5.14 11.61
CA GLN A 281 5.46 5.40 10.31
C GLN A 281 5.42 6.90 9.97
N LYS A 282 5.43 7.18 8.67
CA LYS A 282 5.19 8.52 8.11
C LYS A 282 4.30 8.37 6.85
N ALA A 283 3.82 9.48 6.33
CA ALA A 283 3.17 9.49 5.01
C ALA A 283 4.18 9.11 3.91
N GLY A 284 3.71 8.52 2.83
CA GLY A 284 4.56 8.25 1.66
C GLY A 284 5.17 9.54 1.10
N ALA A 285 6.43 9.45 0.63
CA ALA A 285 7.28 10.60 0.34
C ALA A 285 6.63 11.68 -0.54
N ILE A 286 5.87 11.29 -1.55
CA ILE A 286 5.23 12.26 -2.45
C ILE A 286 4.17 13.14 -1.76
N ALA A 287 3.58 12.69 -0.66
CA ALA A 287 2.65 13.52 0.12
C ALA A 287 3.36 14.62 0.93
N MET A 288 4.68 14.50 1.11
CA MET A 288 5.50 15.50 1.79
C MET A 288 6.09 16.52 0.82
N ALA A 289 6.11 16.18 -0.47
CA ALA A 289 6.71 16.97 -1.56
C ALA A 289 5.67 17.68 -2.46
N ALA A 290 4.37 17.55 -2.17
CA ALA A 290 3.28 18.05 -3.01
C ALA A 290 2.70 19.39 -2.54
#